data_f133b44e9635ef08c108355dbce14c8e
#
_entry.id   f133b44e9635ef08c108355dbce14c8e
#
_cell.length_a   1.000
_cell.length_b   1.000
_cell.length_c   1.000
_cell.angle_alpha   90.00
_cell.angle_beta   90.00
_cell.angle_gamma   90.00
#
_symmetry.space_group_name_H-M   'P 1'
#
loop_
_entity.id
_entity.type
_entity.pdbx_description
1 polymer ?
#
loop_
_entity_poly.entity_id
_entity_poly.type
_entity_poly.pdbx_seq_one_letter_code
_entity_poly.pdbx_strand_id
1 'polypeptide(L)'
;LIEAERPDLVVPEIEAIATPMLEELEAAGVVRVIPTALAARLTMDREGIRRLAAETLGVPTSPYKFCNSLDELQAAIDAGIGYPCIVKPVMSSSGKGQSKIDGPADVQKAWDYAMAGGRVSHGRVIVEGFIDFDYEITLLTVRARAANGSIQTHFCDPVGHVQVAGDYVESWQPHPMHPKALERSQHIAKTVTDNLGQGLDGQPAGLGLFGVELFVKGEDVWFSEVSPRPHDTGMVTMITQWQNEFELHARAILGLPVNTALKSPGASAVIYGGVEARGIVFDGVADALQVPNSDIRLFGKPESFVKRRMGVALVFDADVEVARKQAKLAASKVKPRVAS
;
A
#
# COMPACT_ATOMS: atom_id res chain seq x y z
N LEU A 1 -2.31 -22.26 -15.81
CA LEU A 1 -3.56 -22.00 -15.09
C LEU A 1 -4.50 -21.14 -15.92
N ILE A 2 -4.11 -19.89 -16.32
CA ILE A 2 -4.97 -18.96 -17.10
C ILE A 2 -5.53 -19.62 -18.38
N GLU A 3 -4.69 -20.31 -19.15
CA GLU A 3 -5.14 -21.03 -20.37
C GLU A 3 -6.13 -22.17 -20.09
N ALA A 4 -6.00 -22.82 -18.92
CA ALA A 4 -6.88 -23.90 -18.51
C ALA A 4 -8.22 -23.39 -17.96
N GLU A 5 -8.17 -22.35 -17.12
CA GLU A 5 -9.36 -21.80 -16.46
C GLU A 5 -10.13 -20.79 -17.32
N ARG A 6 -9.44 -20.17 -18.29
CA ARG A 6 -9.99 -19.16 -19.23
C ARG A 6 -10.79 -18.07 -18.50
N PRO A 7 -10.20 -17.38 -17.48
CA PRO A 7 -10.90 -16.31 -16.80
C PRO A 7 -11.10 -15.11 -17.72
N ASP A 8 -12.18 -14.36 -17.53
CA ASP A 8 -12.40 -13.08 -18.24
C ASP A 8 -11.41 -12.01 -17.77
N LEU A 9 -11.00 -12.06 -16.48
CA LEU A 9 -10.15 -11.09 -15.84
C LEU A 9 -9.12 -11.79 -14.94
N VAL A 10 -7.90 -11.25 -14.92
CA VAL A 10 -6.90 -11.56 -13.89
C VAL A 10 -6.70 -10.33 -13.02
N VAL A 11 -6.90 -10.49 -11.72
CA VAL A 11 -6.77 -9.42 -10.71
C VAL A 11 -5.62 -9.78 -9.77
N PRO A 12 -4.41 -9.24 -9.99
CA PRO A 12 -3.27 -9.51 -9.12
C PRO A 12 -3.47 -8.91 -7.72
N GLU A 13 -3.26 -9.74 -6.68
CA GLU A 13 -3.39 -9.34 -5.26
C GLU A 13 -2.10 -9.50 -4.46
N ILE A 14 -1.10 -10.17 -5.05
CA ILE A 14 0.19 -10.39 -4.39
C ILE A 14 1.35 -10.00 -5.31
N GLU A 15 2.51 -9.69 -4.71
CA GLU A 15 3.66 -9.19 -5.46
C GLU A 15 4.50 -10.30 -6.13
N ALA A 16 4.50 -11.53 -5.65
CA ALA A 16 5.37 -12.60 -6.15
C ALA A 16 4.71 -13.43 -7.26
N ILE A 17 4.41 -12.81 -8.40
CA ILE A 17 3.81 -13.45 -9.57
C ILE A 17 4.67 -13.23 -10.83
N ALA A 18 4.47 -14.06 -11.86
CA ALA A 18 5.19 -13.98 -13.13
C ALA A 18 4.63 -12.84 -14.01
N THR A 19 4.90 -11.58 -13.64
CA THR A 19 4.39 -10.40 -14.34
C THR A 19 4.78 -10.32 -15.82
N PRO A 20 5.99 -10.74 -16.26
CA PRO A 20 6.30 -10.79 -17.69
C PRO A 20 5.35 -11.69 -18.48
N MET A 21 4.96 -12.84 -17.91
CA MET A 21 3.98 -13.73 -18.54
C MET A 21 2.59 -13.10 -18.61
N LEU A 22 2.20 -12.28 -17.62
CA LEU A 22 0.92 -11.54 -17.68
C LEU A 22 0.94 -10.51 -18.80
N GLU A 23 2.07 -9.83 -19.03
CA GLU A 23 2.20 -8.90 -20.18
C GLU A 23 2.08 -9.61 -21.52
N GLU A 24 2.70 -10.79 -21.68
CA GLU A 24 2.58 -11.61 -22.90
C GLU A 24 1.15 -12.06 -23.16
N LEU A 25 0.44 -12.54 -22.12
CA LEU A 25 -0.95 -12.99 -22.24
C LEU A 25 -1.92 -11.83 -22.51
N GLU A 26 -1.71 -10.67 -21.90
CA GLU A 26 -2.48 -9.45 -22.16
C GLU A 26 -2.24 -8.95 -23.59
N ALA A 27 -0.97 -8.91 -24.04
CA ALA A 27 -0.58 -8.54 -25.40
C ALA A 27 -1.18 -9.47 -26.47
N ALA A 28 -1.25 -10.76 -26.16
CA ALA A 28 -1.87 -11.76 -27.04
C ALA A 28 -3.41 -11.73 -27.00
N GLY A 29 -4.02 -10.88 -26.17
CA GLY A 29 -5.48 -10.81 -26.02
C GLY A 29 -6.11 -12.05 -25.37
N VAL A 30 -5.32 -12.86 -24.68
CA VAL A 30 -5.79 -14.11 -24.03
C VAL A 30 -6.60 -13.78 -22.78
N VAL A 31 -6.23 -12.74 -22.05
CA VAL A 31 -6.90 -12.30 -20.81
C VAL A 31 -6.68 -10.81 -20.59
N ARG A 32 -7.60 -10.15 -19.92
CA ARG A 32 -7.44 -8.77 -19.43
C ARG A 32 -6.92 -8.79 -18.01
N VAL A 33 -5.83 -8.05 -17.74
CA VAL A 33 -5.23 -7.91 -16.42
C VAL A 33 -5.68 -6.59 -15.77
N ILE A 34 -5.96 -6.60 -14.48
CA ILE A 34 -6.45 -5.44 -13.73
C ILE A 34 -5.38 -4.94 -12.76
N PRO A 35 -5.09 -3.62 -12.74
CA PRO A 35 -5.56 -2.61 -13.67
C PRO A 35 -4.94 -2.77 -15.06
N THR A 36 -3.69 -3.19 -15.18
CA THR A 36 -2.95 -3.63 -16.37
C THR A 36 -1.78 -4.54 -15.95
N ALA A 37 -1.28 -5.38 -16.87
CA ALA A 37 -0.09 -6.20 -16.59
C ALA A 37 1.15 -5.32 -16.35
N LEU A 38 1.27 -4.19 -17.07
CA LEU A 38 2.31 -3.18 -16.87
C LEU A 38 2.28 -2.61 -15.44
N ALA A 39 1.09 -2.25 -14.93
CA ALA A 39 0.94 -1.76 -13.55
C ALA A 39 1.42 -2.80 -12.55
N ALA A 40 1.01 -4.06 -12.70
CA ALA A 40 1.45 -5.15 -11.83
C ALA A 40 2.98 -5.28 -11.85
N ARG A 41 3.62 -5.25 -13.02
CA ARG A 41 5.06 -5.38 -13.17
C ARG A 41 5.82 -4.22 -12.54
N LEU A 42 5.44 -2.98 -12.86
CA LEU A 42 6.15 -1.79 -12.36
C LEU A 42 6.04 -1.61 -10.85
N THR A 43 4.88 -1.91 -10.27
CA THR A 43 4.68 -1.72 -8.83
C THR A 43 5.30 -2.84 -7.98
N MET A 44 5.63 -3.98 -8.58
CA MET A 44 6.41 -5.04 -7.93
C MET A 44 7.90 -4.75 -7.89
N ASP A 45 8.38 -3.88 -8.76
CA ASP A 45 9.78 -3.49 -8.91
C ASP A 45 9.97 -2.04 -8.49
N ARG A 46 10.63 -1.81 -7.33
CA ARG A 46 10.91 -0.45 -6.85
C ARG A 46 11.71 0.38 -7.85
N GLU A 47 12.57 -0.24 -8.67
CA GLU A 47 13.27 0.49 -9.70
C GLU A 47 12.32 0.95 -10.79
N GLY A 48 11.44 0.09 -11.26
CA GLY A 48 10.48 0.39 -12.31
C GLY A 48 9.56 1.55 -11.91
N ILE A 49 8.90 1.45 -10.75
CA ILE A 49 7.96 2.49 -10.31
C ILE A 49 8.68 3.80 -9.93
N ARG A 50 9.88 3.73 -9.32
CA ARG A 50 10.64 4.93 -8.95
C ARG A 50 11.12 5.71 -10.18
N ARG A 51 11.65 5.02 -11.19
CA ARG A 51 12.04 5.66 -12.46
C ARG A 51 10.85 6.24 -13.21
N LEU A 52 9.74 5.49 -13.25
CA LEU A 52 8.51 6.02 -13.83
C LEU A 52 8.10 7.33 -13.15
N ALA A 53 7.97 7.34 -11.83
CA ALA A 53 7.53 8.51 -11.08
C ALA A 53 8.50 9.70 -11.23
N ALA A 54 9.79 9.48 -10.96
CA ALA A 54 10.77 10.57 -10.91
C ALA A 54 11.29 11.01 -12.29
N GLU A 55 11.62 10.05 -13.17
CA GLU A 55 12.35 10.35 -14.41
C GLU A 55 11.39 10.55 -15.60
N THR A 56 10.29 9.78 -15.66
CA THR A 56 9.32 9.85 -16.77
C THR A 56 8.22 10.86 -16.50
N LEU A 57 7.63 10.83 -15.31
CA LEU A 57 6.49 11.66 -14.96
C LEU A 57 6.88 12.96 -14.24
N GLY A 58 8.11 13.05 -13.74
CA GLY A 58 8.63 14.24 -13.06
C GLY A 58 7.91 14.59 -11.75
N VAL A 59 7.23 13.62 -11.11
CA VAL A 59 6.60 13.89 -9.82
C VAL A 59 7.65 13.91 -8.71
N PRO A 60 7.48 14.75 -7.67
CA PRO A 60 8.42 14.81 -6.56
C PRO A 60 8.56 13.45 -5.86
N THR A 61 9.82 13.02 -5.63
CA THR A 61 10.17 11.81 -4.89
C THR A 61 11.36 12.10 -3.97
N SER A 62 11.68 11.19 -3.04
CA SER A 62 12.97 11.23 -2.37
C SER A 62 14.11 11.20 -3.39
N PRO A 63 15.24 11.92 -3.19
CA PRO A 63 16.46 11.70 -3.95
C PRO A 63 16.88 10.23 -3.80
N TYR A 64 17.34 9.59 -4.88
CA TYR A 64 17.65 8.16 -4.83
C TYR A 64 18.79 7.74 -5.76
N LYS A 65 19.37 6.56 -5.48
CA LYS A 65 20.28 5.82 -6.37
C LYS A 65 20.04 4.33 -6.24
N PHE A 66 20.24 3.60 -7.34
CA PHE A 66 20.28 2.14 -7.34
C PHE A 66 21.72 1.68 -7.31
N CYS A 67 22.04 0.71 -6.44
CA CYS A 67 23.38 0.25 -6.18
C CYS A 67 23.45 -1.28 -6.26
N ASN A 68 24.48 -1.82 -6.94
CA ASN A 68 24.70 -3.26 -7.12
C ASN A 68 25.80 -3.81 -6.20
N SER A 69 26.48 -2.92 -5.47
CA SER A 69 27.52 -3.30 -4.51
C SER A 69 27.53 -2.35 -3.33
N LEU A 70 28.20 -2.79 -2.25
CA LEU A 70 28.43 -1.96 -1.08
C LEU A 70 29.21 -0.69 -1.42
N ASP A 71 30.21 -0.81 -2.30
CA ASP A 71 31.04 0.34 -2.72
C ASP A 71 30.19 1.35 -3.50
N GLU A 72 29.28 0.90 -4.38
CA GLU A 72 28.33 1.79 -5.07
C GLU A 72 27.38 2.46 -4.08
N LEU A 73 26.91 1.73 -3.06
CA LEU A 73 26.07 2.29 -2.00
C LEU A 73 26.78 3.40 -1.23
N GLN A 74 28.01 3.12 -0.77
CA GLN A 74 28.80 4.13 -0.07
C GLN A 74 29.08 5.34 -0.96
N ALA A 75 29.48 5.13 -2.21
CA ALA A 75 29.72 6.19 -3.16
C ALA A 75 28.48 7.05 -3.44
N ALA A 76 27.29 6.43 -3.53
CA ALA A 76 26.03 7.15 -3.73
C ALA A 76 25.67 8.03 -2.53
N ILE A 77 25.90 7.54 -1.31
CA ILE A 77 25.66 8.30 -0.08
C ILE A 77 26.62 9.52 -0.05
N ASP A 78 27.91 9.29 -0.28
CA ASP A 78 28.94 10.33 -0.25
C ASP A 78 28.77 11.37 -1.37
N ALA A 79 28.23 10.96 -2.53
CA ALA A 79 28.01 11.83 -3.69
C ALA A 79 26.75 12.70 -3.62
N GLY A 80 25.97 12.65 -2.52
CA GLY A 80 24.87 13.59 -2.34
C GLY A 80 23.56 13.05 -1.77
N ILE A 81 23.39 11.75 -1.61
CA ILE A 81 22.24 11.22 -0.85
C ILE A 81 22.37 11.67 0.61
N GLY A 82 23.56 11.55 1.20
CA GLY A 82 23.85 11.99 2.56
C GLY A 82 23.19 11.15 3.64
N TYR A 83 23.32 11.62 4.88
CA TYR A 83 22.69 11.01 6.06
C TYR A 83 21.69 12.01 6.70
N PRO A 84 20.56 11.52 7.28
CA PRO A 84 20.14 10.12 7.27
C PRO A 84 19.63 9.70 5.89
N CYS A 85 19.69 8.38 5.60
CA CYS A 85 19.13 7.81 4.38
C CYS A 85 18.46 6.45 4.66
N ILE A 86 17.70 5.95 3.69
CA ILE A 86 17.00 4.66 3.77
C ILE A 86 17.56 3.73 2.70
N VAL A 87 17.92 2.51 3.07
CA VAL A 87 18.31 1.45 2.14
C VAL A 87 17.23 0.37 2.13
N LYS A 88 16.82 -0.05 0.93
CA LYS A 88 15.80 -1.06 0.71
C LYS A 88 16.24 -2.03 -0.39
N PRO A 89 15.92 -3.34 -0.31
CA PRO A 89 16.01 -4.22 -1.49
C PRO A 89 15.09 -3.72 -2.61
N VAL A 90 15.47 -3.90 -3.87
CA VAL A 90 14.62 -3.53 -5.02
C VAL A 90 13.31 -4.31 -5.00
N MET A 91 13.33 -5.58 -4.59
CA MET A 91 12.14 -6.42 -4.47
C MET A 91 11.96 -6.92 -3.03
N SER A 92 11.11 -6.23 -2.28
CA SER A 92 10.68 -6.63 -0.94
C SER A 92 9.33 -6.02 -0.61
N SER A 93 8.63 -6.56 0.39
CA SER A 93 7.37 -6.00 0.91
C SER A 93 7.40 -5.94 2.44
N SER A 94 6.51 -5.14 3.03
CA SER A 94 6.35 -5.01 4.48
C SER A 94 7.67 -4.66 5.20
N GLY A 95 8.47 -3.75 4.64
CA GLY A 95 9.70 -3.26 5.24
C GLY A 95 10.84 -4.26 5.42
N LYS A 96 10.72 -5.49 4.87
CA LYS A 96 11.76 -6.51 4.98
C LYS A 96 13.03 -6.06 4.27
N GLY A 97 14.17 -6.12 4.97
CA GLY A 97 15.45 -5.67 4.45
C GLY A 97 15.63 -4.16 4.41
N GLN A 98 14.65 -3.37 4.89
CA GLN A 98 14.75 -1.91 4.96
C GLN A 98 15.49 -1.47 6.21
N SER A 99 16.42 -0.52 6.05
CA SER A 99 17.16 0.09 7.15
C SER A 99 17.24 1.60 6.99
N LYS A 100 17.07 2.34 8.09
CA LYS A 100 17.50 3.74 8.19
C LYS A 100 18.97 3.76 8.58
N ILE A 101 19.76 4.55 7.89
CA ILE A 101 21.19 4.75 8.13
C ILE A 101 21.37 6.17 8.63
N ASP A 102 21.83 6.35 9.87
CA ASP A 102 22.08 7.66 10.46
C ASP A 102 23.55 8.10 10.33
N GLY A 103 24.45 7.17 9.95
CA GLY A 103 25.87 7.46 9.77
C GLY A 103 26.64 6.31 9.10
N PRO A 104 27.93 6.54 8.74
CA PRO A 104 28.72 5.59 7.96
C PRO A 104 28.94 4.22 8.64
N ALA A 105 28.86 4.15 9.97
CA ALA A 105 29.02 2.90 10.72
C ALA A 105 27.88 1.88 10.46
N ASP A 106 26.74 2.33 9.98
CA ASP A 106 25.56 1.48 9.76
C ASP A 106 25.46 0.93 8.32
N VAL A 107 26.28 1.42 7.38
CA VAL A 107 26.13 1.13 5.95
C VAL A 107 26.30 -0.36 5.64
N GLN A 108 27.39 -1.00 6.17
CA GLN A 108 27.61 -2.42 5.97
C GLN A 108 26.47 -3.28 6.50
N LYS A 109 26.02 -2.99 7.72
CA LYS A 109 24.91 -3.72 8.34
C LYS A 109 23.60 -3.58 7.56
N ALA A 110 23.33 -2.38 7.04
CA ALA A 110 22.12 -2.12 6.23
C ALA A 110 22.19 -2.87 4.89
N TRP A 111 23.35 -2.90 4.25
CA TRP A 111 23.58 -3.69 3.05
C TRP A 111 23.32 -5.18 3.29
N ASP A 112 23.94 -5.76 4.32
CA ASP A 112 23.81 -7.19 4.64
C ASP A 112 22.34 -7.54 4.96
N TYR A 113 21.65 -6.67 5.68
CA TYR A 113 20.23 -6.87 5.99
C TYR A 113 19.34 -6.76 4.74
N ALA A 114 19.64 -5.84 3.83
CA ALA A 114 18.92 -5.72 2.57
C ALA A 114 19.13 -6.95 1.67
N MET A 115 20.36 -7.50 1.62
CA MET A 115 20.66 -8.73 0.88
C MET A 115 19.93 -9.94 1.45
N ALA A 116 19.81 -10.04 2.77
CA ALA A 116 19.09 -11.14 3.43
C ALA A 116 17.57 -11.03 3.33
N GLY A 117 17.03 -9.81 3.21
CA GLY A 117 15.58 -9.52 3.23
C GLY A 117 14.90 -9.51 1.86
N GLY A 118 15.66 -9.53 0.76
CA GLY A 118 15.12 -9.51 -0.60
C GLY A 118 14.38 -10.81 -0.96
N ARG A 119 13.24 -10.69 -1.67
CA ARG A 119 12.48 -11.87 -2.17
C ARG A 119 13.16 -12.57 -3.35
N VAL A 120 14.03 -11.86 -4.06
CA VAL A 120 14.81 -12.37 -5.19
C VAL A 120 16.24 -11.87 -5.03
N SER A 121 17.22 -12.78 -5.14
CA SER A 121 18.65 -12.49 -4.94
C SER A 121 19.24 -11.74 -6.14
N HIS A 122 18.82 -10.54 -6.41
CA HIS A 122 19.41 -9.72 -7.50
C HIS A 122 20.61 -8.89 -7.05
N GLY A 123 20.97 -8.92 -5.76
CA GLY A 123 22.13 -8.18 -5.25
C GLY A 123 22.02 -6.66 -5.46
N ARG A 124 20.79 -6.10 -5.55
CA ARG A 124 20.53 -4.71 -5.89
C ARG A 124 19.66 -4.03 -4.83
N VAL A 125 20.05 -2.83 -4.43
CA VAL A 125 19.31 -1.99 -3.49
C VAL A 125 18.99 -0.63 -4.09
N ILE A 126 17.99 0.02 -3.52
CA ILE A 126 17.80 1.48 -3.64
C ILE A 126 18.27 2.14 -2.34
N VAL A 127 19.03 3.21 -2.44
CA VAL A 127 19.26 4.17 -1.36
C VAL A 127 18.48 5.44 -1.63
N GLU A 128 17.73 5.90 -0.63
CA GLU A 128 16.86 7.08 -0.71
C GLU A 128 17.26 8.08 0.37
N GLY A 129 17.36 9.36 0.02
CA GLY A 129 17.48 10.43 1.00
C GLY A 129 16.26 10.44 1.92
N PHE A 130 16.49 10.60 3.21
CA PHE A 130 15.41 10.65 4.20
C PHE A 130 14.58 11.92 4.02
N ILE A 131 13.27 11.76 3.89
CA ILE A 131 12.33 12.89 3.92
C ILE A 131 11.90 13.09 5.37
N ASP A 132 12.19 14.26 5.91
CA ASP A 132 11.71 14.68 7.23
C ASP A 132 10.27 15.22 7.06
N PHE A 133 9.30 14.29 7.01
CA PHE A 133 7.89 14.60 6.79
C PHE A 133 7.14 14.78 8.11
N ASP A 134 6.04 15.54 8.06
CA ASP A 134 5.14 15.71 9.20
C ASP A 134 4.26 14.48 9.40
N TYR A 135 3.79 13.90 8.28
CA TYR A 135 2.98 12.68 8.26
C TYR A 135 3.03 11.99 6.90
N GLU A 136 2.67 10.72 6.89
CA GLU A 136 2.46 9.91 5.70
C GLU A 136 0.96 9.60 5.55
N ILE A 137 0.46 9.63 4.31
CA ILE A 137 -0.91 9.23 3.99
C ILE A 137 -0.93 8.17 2.90
N THR A 138 -2.01 7.40 2.88
CA THR A 138 -2.45 6.66 1.70
C THR A 138 -3.64 7.39 1.07
N LEU A 139 -3.50 7.76 -0.21
CA LEU A 139 -4.60 8.29 -1.00
C LEU A 139 -5.17 7.18 -1.90
N LEU A 140 -6.30 6.60 -1.47
CA LEU A 140 -7.01 5.61 -2.27
C LEU A 140 -7.58 6.29 -3.51
N THR A 141 -7.11 5.86 -4.67
CA THR A 141 -7.37 6.46 -5.98
C THR A 141 -8.06 5.44 -6.87
N VAL A 142 -9.24 5.74 -7.35
CA VAL A 142 -10.09 4.83 -8.11
C VAL A 142 -10.21 5.30 -9.56
N ARG A 143 -9.80 4.47 -10.50
CA ARG A 143 -10.04 4.68 -11.93
C ARG A 143 -11.27 3.89 -12.35
N ALA A 144 -12.34 4.58 -12.68
CA ALA A 144 -13.63 3.98 -13.00
C ALA A 144 -14.23 4.58 -14.28
N ARG A 145 -15.12 3.82 -14.90
CA ARG A 145 -15.80 4.26 -16.13
C ARG A 145 -16.99 5.14 -15.79
N ALA A 146 -17.02 6.33 -16.37
CA ALA A 146 -18.16 7.24 -16.28
C ALA A 146 -19.30 6.80 -17.24
N ALA A 147 -20.48 7.37 -17.07
CA ALA A 147 -21.66 7.07 -17.88
C ALA A 147 -21.44 7.33 -19.40
N ASN A 148 -20.58 8.28 -19.76
CA ASN A 148 -20.21 8.57 -21.14
C ASN A 148 -19.13 7.64 -21.71
N GLY A 149 -18.70 6.62 -20.94
CA GLY A 149 -17.67 5.65 -21.32
C GLY A 149 -16.23 6.10 -21.06
N SER A 150 -15.98 7.37 -20.73
CA SER A 150 -14.64 7.85 -20.39
C SER A 150 -14.16 7.26 -19.05
N ILE A 151 -12.84 7.12 -18.87
CA ILE A 151 -12.26 6.74 -17.58
C ILE A 151 -12.03 8.03 -16.77
N GLN A 152 -12.54 8.04 -15.54
CA GLN A 152 -12.36 9.12 -14.58
C GLN A 152 -11.62 8.62 -13.35
N THR A 153 -10.85 9.52 -12.74
CA THR A 153 -10.15 9.28 -11.50
C THR A 153 -10.93 9.89 -10.35
N HIS A 154 -11.22 9.08 -9.33
CA HIS A 154 -11.90 9.46 -8.10
C HIS A 154 -10.95 9.27 -6.93
N PHE A 155 -11.06 10.12 -5.92
CA PHE A 155 -10.24 10.04 -4.71
C PHE A 155 -11.14 9.81 -3.50
N CYS A 156 -10.72 8.89 -2.62
CA CYS A 156 -11.24 8.84 -1.27
C CYS A 156 -10.63 9.95 -0.42
N ASP A 157 -11.24 10.28 0.71
CA ASP A 157 -10.58 11.13 1.70
C ASP A 157 -9.25 10.50 2.14
N PRO A 158 -8.21 11.31 2.45
CA PRO A 158 -6.90 10.80 2.84
C PRO A 158 -6.97 9.87 4.05
N VAL A 159 -6.24 8.77 3.97
CA VAL A 159 -6.08 7.82 5.09
C VAL A 159 -4.74 8.09 5.76
N GLY A 160 -4.79 8.54 7.02
CA GLY A 160 -3.60 8.59 7.89
C GLY A 160 -3.31 7.21 8.47
N HIS A 161 -2.05 6.91 8.73
CA HIS A 161 -1.65 5.62 9.31
C HIS A 161 -0.39 5.71 10.16
N VAL A 162 -0.17 4.69 10.95
CA VAL A 162 1.05 4.49 11.73
C VAL A 162 1.70 3.19 11.29
N GLN A 163 2.99 3.26 10.99
CA GLN A 163 3.84 2.11 10.73
C GLN A 163 4.77 1.84 11.93
N VAL A 164 4.95 0.58 12.28
CA VAL A 164 5.95 0.13 13.25
C VAL A 164 6.78 -0.98 12.62
N ALA A 165 8.06 -0.71 12.42
CA ALA A 165 9.01 -1.62 11.75
C ALA A 165 8.51 -2.10 10.35
N GLY A 166 7.85 -1.20 9.61
CA GLY A 166 7.32 -1.46 8.27
C GLY A 166 5.95 -2.13 8.20
N ASP A 167 5.32 -2.44 9.35
CA ASP A 167 3.96 -2.95 9.40
C ASP A 167 2.97 -1.85 9.76
N TYR A 168 1.86 -1.74 9.03
CA TYR A 168 0.75 -0.86 9.40
C TYR A 168 0.05 -1.40 10.63
N VAL A 169 -0.02 -0.59 11.69
CA VAL A 169 -0.62 -0.98 12.98
C VAL A 169 -1.94 -0.28 13.26
N GLU A 170 -2.16 0.86 12.66
CA GLU A 170 -3.33 1.71 12.82
C GLU A 170 -3.54 2.52 11.54
N SER A 171 -4.81 2.74 11.15
CA SER A 171 -5.17 3.72 10.13
C SER A 171 -6.47 4.45 10.51
N TRP A 172 -6.66 5.67 10.00
CA TRP A 172 -7.85 6.48 10.26
C TRP A 172 -8.21 7.32 9.04
N GLN A 173 -9.48 7.67 8.93
CA GLN A 173 -10.03 8.48 7.84
C GLN A 173 -11.16 9.38 8.35
N PRO A 174 -11.19 10.68 7.96
CA PRO A 174 -10.22 11.36 7.11
C PRO A 174 -8.97 11.77 7.91
N HIS A 175 -7.81 11.84 7.25
CA HIS A 175 -6.66 12.54 7.80
C HIS A 175 -6.74 14.02 7.42
N PRO A 176 -6.68 14.96 8.37
CA PRO A 176 -6.72 16.39 8.06
C PRO A 176 -5.46 16.82 7.32
N MET A 177 -5.62 17.57 6.23
CA MET A 177 -4.52 18.05 5.40
C MET A 177 -4.69 19.54 5.07
N HIS A 178 -3.57 20.22 4.82
CA HIS A 178 -3.61 21.54 4.20
C HIS A 178 -4.22 21.42 2.79
N PRO A 179 -5.17 22.31 2.37
CA PRO A 179 -5.85 22.19 1.07
C PRO A 179 -4.91 22.06 -0.13
N LYS A 180 -3.79 22.81 -0.15
CA LYS A 180 -2.80 22.72 -1.21
C LYS A 180 -2.03 21.39 -1.19
N ALA A 181 -1.75 20.83 0.01
CA ALA A 181 -1.14 19.52 0.11
C ALA A 181 -2.07 18.44 -0.43
N LEU A 182 -3.37 18.53 -0.16
CA LEU A 182 -4.38 17.63 -0.71
C LEU A 182 -4.45 17.73 -2.24
N GLU A 183 -4.49 18.94 -2.79
CA GLU A 183 -4.49 19.17 -4.25
C GLU A 183 -3.24 18.57 -4.91
N ARG A 184 -2.04 18.81 -4.34
CA ARG A 184 -0.78 18.21 -4.81
C ARG A 184 -0.79 16.69 -4.71
N SER A 185 -1.33 16.14 -3.62
CA SER A 185 -1.48 14.69 -3.44
C SER A 185 -2.36 14.07 -4.51
N GLN A 186 -3.51 14.68 -4.80
CA GLN A 186 -4.42 14.24 -5.86
C GLN A 186 -3.78 14.37 -7.25
N HIS A 187 -3.03 15.43 -7.50
CA HIS A 187 -2.30 15.60 -8.76
C HIS A 187 -1.25 14.50 -8.96
N ILE A 188 -0.40 14.24 -7.96
CA ILE A 188 0.62 13.18 -8.01
C ILE A 188 -0.06 11.82 -8.23
N ALA A 189 -1.07 11.50 -7.40
CA ALA A 189 -1.77 10.22 -7.49
C ALA A 189 -2.43 10.01 -8.86
N LYS A 190 -3.09 11.06 -9.40
CA LYS A 190 -3.68 11.01 -10.73
C LYS A 190 -2.64 10.78 -11.81
N THR A 191 -1.53 11.53 -11.79
CA THR A 191 -0.46 11.44 -12.79
C THR A 191 0.14 10.03 -12.83
N VAL A 192 0.43 9.44 -11.68
CA VAL A 192 1.00 8.09 -11.57
C VAL A 192 -0.03 7.03 -12.01
N THR A 193 -1.27 7.11 -11.50
CA THR A 193 -2.27 6.08 -11.79
C THR A 193 -2.81 6.18 -13.23
N ASP A 194 -2.86 7.35 -13.82
CA ASP A 194 -3.21 7.51 -15.24
C ASP A 194 -2.18 6.82 -16.15
N ASN A 195 -0.90 6.93 -15.82
CA ASN A 195 0.15 6.25 -16.58
C ASN A 195 0.11 4.72 -16.38
N LEU A 196 0.01 4.25 -15.13
CA LEU A 196 -0.14 2.82 -14.83
C LEU A 196 -1.42 2.20 -15.43
N GLY A 197 -2.43 3.02 -15.68
CA GLY A 197 -3.68 2.61 -16.32
C GLY A 197 -3.69 2.71 -17.84
N GLN A 198 -2.55 2.95 -18.49
CA GLN A 198 -2.46 2.88 -19.95
C GLN A 198 -2.40 1.42 -20.42
N GLY A 199 -3.16 1.11 -21.47
CA GLY A 199 -3.04 -0.16 -22.17
C GLY A 199 -1.77 -0.22 -23.01
N LEU A 200 -1.52 -1.37 -23.62
CA LEU A 200 -0.34 -1.59 -24.49
C LEU A 200 -0.32 -0.66 -25.72
N ASP A 201 -1.48 -0.19 -26.14
CA ASP A 201 -1.67 0.79 -27.23
C ASP A 201 -1.54 2.26 -26.76
N GLY A 202 -1.19 2.48 -25.48
CA GLY A 202 -1.11 3.79 -24.85
C GLY A 202 -2.45 4.46 -24.55
N GLN A 203 -3.58 3.79 -24.83
CA GLN A 203 -4.90 4.33 -24.51
C GLN A 203 -5.30 4.04 -23.05
N PRO A 204 -6.13 4.89 -22.42
CA PRO A 204 -6.66 4.63 -21.09
C PRO A 204 -7.47 3.33 -21.06
N ALA A 205 -6.98 2.31 -20.33
CA ALA A 205 -7.60 0.99 -20.26
C ALA A 205 -7.77 0.50 -18.82
N GLY A 206 -6.81 0.77 -17.95
CA GLY A 206 -6.75 0.25 -16.59
C GLY A 206 -7.84 0.83 -15.69
N LEU A 207 -8.63 -0.05 -15.12
CA LEU A 207 -9.68 0.23 -14.14
C LEU A 207 -9.31 -0.43 -12.82
N GLY A 208 -9.76 0.14 -11.72
CA GLY A 208 -9.53 -0.42 -10.39
C GLY A 208 -9.09 0.63 -9.38
N LEU A 209 -8.77 0.16 -8.19
CA LEU A 209 -8.32 0.97 -7.08
C LEU A 209 -6.79 0.88 -6.94
N PHE A 210 -6.19 2.00 -6.59
CA PHE A 210 -4.77 2.13 -6.27
C PHE A 210 -4.62 2.73 -4.87
N GLY A 211 -3.72 2.19 -4.08
CA GLY A 211 -3.25 2.79 -2.83
C GLY A 211 -1.98 3.59 -3.09
N VAL A 212 -2.06 4.92 -3.13
CA VAL A 212 -0.91 5.80 -3.38
C VAL A 212 -0.39 6.34 -2.04
N GLU A 213 0.84 6.00 -1.70
CA GLU A 213 1.51 6.45 -0.48
C GLU A 213 2.31 7.72 -0.72
N LEU A 214 2.13 8.71 0.15
CA LEU A 214 2.67 10.05 -0.01
C LEU A 214 3.22 10.57 1.32
N PHE A 215 4.43 11.12 1.28
CA PHE A 215 4.98 11.91 2.39
C PHE A 215 4.54 13.36 2.27
N VAL A 216 4.20 13.98 3.41
CA VAL A 216 3.70 15.35 3.45
C VAL A 216 4.46 16.16 4.51
N LYS A 217 4.91 17.36 4.13
CA LYS A 217 5.49 18.36 5.04
C LYS A 217 4.92 19.73 4.71
N GLY A 218 4.10 20.28 5.58
CA GLY A 218 3.39 21.53 5.31
C GLY A 218 2.54 21.43 4.05
N GLU A 219 2.90 22.14 2.99
CA GLU A 219 2.26 22.08 1.68
C GLU A 219 2.99 21.15 0.70
N ASP A 220 4.20 20.69 1.01
CA ASP A 220 5.00 19.88 0.11
C ASP A 220 4.63 18.41 0.22
N VAL A 221 4.61 17.72 -0.95
CA VAL A 221 4.21 16.33 -1.08
C VAL A 221 5.19 15.57 -1.96
N TRP A 222 5.59 14.38 -1.53
CA TRP A 222 6.45 13.47 -2.28
C TRP A 222 5.78 12.12 -2.46
N PHE A 223 5.91 11.57 -3.66
CA PHE A 223 5.51 10.20 -3.95
C PHE A 223 6.45 9.22 -3.25
N SER A 224 5.88 8.28 -2.53
CA SER A 224 6.59 7.19 -1.85
C SER A 224 6.45 5.87 -2.63
N GLU A 225 5.24 5.33 -2.69
CA GLU A 225 4.95 4.04 -3.31
C GLU A 225 3.51 4.00 -3.86
N VAL A 226 3.18 3.00 -4.68
CA VAL A 226 1.82 2.73 -5.12
C VAL A 226 1.55 1.23 -5.23
N SER A 227 0.39 0.81 -4.74
CA SER A 227 -0.15 -0.53 -4.92
C SER A 227 -1.32 -0.49 -5.90
N PRO A 228 -1.35 -1.33 -6.95
CA PRO A 228 -2.43 -1.32 -7.97
C PRO A 228 -3.60 -2.22 -7.55
N ARG A 229 -3.98 -2.17 -6.28
CA ARG A 229 -4.98 -3.03 -5.63
C ARG A 229 -5.45 -2.40 -4.32
N PRO A 230 -6.47 -2.98 -3.62
CA PRO A 230 -6.81 -2.63 -2.25
C PRO A 230 -5.57 -2.63 -1.33
N HIS A 231 -5.51 -1.67 -0.43
CA HIS A 231 -4.33 -1.37 0.39
C HIS A 231 -4.62 -1.65 1.88
N ASP A 232 -3.64 -2.18 2.62
CA ASP A 232 -3.79 -2.50 4.05
C ASP A 232 -4.37 -1.35 4.89
N THR A 233 -3.96 -0.11 4.61
CA THR A 233 -4.47 1.07 5.33
C THR A 233 -5.91 1.38 4.97
N GLY A 234 -6.34 0.99 3.77
CA GLY A 234 -7.69 1.19 3.25
C GLY A 234 -8.76 0.32 3.91
N MET A 235 -8.37 -0.68 4.72
CA MET A 235 -9.33 -1.46 5.50
C MET A 235 -10.23 -0.59 6.41
N VAL A 236 -9.77 0.60 6.81
CA VAL A 236 -10.58 1.56 7.54
C VAL A 236 -11.84 1.96 6.77
N THR A 237 -11.83 1.92 5.44
CA THR A 237 -12.99 2.26 4.61
C THR A 237 -14.19 1.34 4.83
N MET A 238 -13.98 0.14 5.37
CA MET A 238 -15.07 -0.77 5.74
C MET A 238 -16.02 -0.18 6.78
N ILE A 239 -15.57 0.81 7.57
CA ILE A 239 -16.39 1.47 8.57
C ILE A 239 -16.68 2.94 8.24
N THR A 240 -15.81 3.58 7.44
CA THR A 240 -15.85 5.02 7.18
C THR A 240 -16.56 5.41 5.90
N GLN A 241 -16.71 4.51 4.92
CA GLN A 241 -17.28 4.83 3.61
C GLN A 241 -18.57 4.06 3.31
N TRP A 242 -19.39 4.57 2.37
CA TRP A 242 -20.53 3.84 1.84
C TRP A 242 -20.08 2.65 0.97
N GLN A 243 -19.06 2.86 0.15
CA GLN A 243 -18.39 1.83 -0.64
C GLN A 243 -16.96 1.72 -0.14
N ASN A 244 -16.63 0.60 0.50
CA ASN A 244 -15.28 0.36 0.97
C ASN A 244 -14.33 0.10 -0.20
N GLU A 245 -13.03 0.07 0.07
CA GLU A 245 -12.00 -0.10 -0.96
C GLU A 245 -12.19 -1.35 -1.83
N PHE A 246 -12.64 -2.46 -1.25
CA PHE A 246 -12.89 -3.71 -1.98
C PHE A 246 -14.09 -3.57 -2.92
N GLU A 247 -15.17 -2.94 -2.46
CA GLU A 247 -16.35 -2.66 -3.29
C GLU A 247 -16.02 -1.65 -4.39
N LEU A 248 -15.26 -0.60 -4.09
CA LEU A 248 -14.79 0.37 -5.07
C LEU A 248 -13.96 -0.31 -6.16
N HIS A 249 -13.03 -1.21 -5.76
CA HIS A 249 -12.21 -1.96 -6.70
C HIS A 249 -13.07 -2.86 -7.59
N ALA A 250 -13.96 -3.65 -7.00
CA ALA A 250 -14.85 -4.55 -7.75
C ALA A 250 -15.77 -3.78 -8.70
N ARG A 251 -16.38 -2.66 -8.26
CA ARG A 251 -17.24 -1.81 -9.12
C ARG A 251 -16.45 -1.22 -10.28
N ALA A 252 -15.27 -0.67 -10.02
CA ALA A 252 -14.42 -0.12 -11.07
C ALA A 252 -14.06 -1.17 -12.14
N ILE A 253 -13.65 -2.37 -11.72
CA ILE A 253 -13.33 -3.50 -12.62
C ILE A 253 -14.50 -3.88 -13.52
N LEU A 254 -15.70 -3.91 -12.93
CA LEU A 254 -16.94 -4.29 -13.62
C LEU A 254 -17.56 -3.15 -14.43
N GLY A 255 -16.96 -1.96 -14.42
CA GLY A 255 -17.48 -0.77 -15.11
C GLY A 255 -18.74 -0.19 -14.46
N LEU A 256 -18.96 -0.48 -13.18
CA LEU A 256 -20.08 0.06 -12.40
C LEU A 256 -19.73 1.44 -11.82
N PRO A 257 -20.74 2.29 -11.56
CA PRO A 257 -20.51 3.57 -10.88
C PRO A 257 -19.89 3.40 -9.51
N VAL A 258 -18.94 4.29 -9.17
CA VAL A 258 -18.26 4.35 -7.87
C VAL A 258 -18.67 5.59 -7.09
N ASN A 259 -18.67 5.48 -5.76
CA ASN A 259 -18.92 6.57 -4.84
C ASN A 259 -17.87 6.52 -3.71
N THR A 260 -16.95 7.48 -3.70
CA THR A 260 -15.87 7.59 -2.71
C THR A 260 -16.25 8.40 -1.47
N ALA A 261 -17.52 8.77 -1.33
CA ALA A 261 -17.98 9.62 -0.23
C ALA A 261 -17.81 8.96 1.15
N LEU A 262 -17.29 9.75 2.08
CA LEU A 262 -17.21 9.40 3.49
C LEU A 262 -18.62 9.27 4.09
N LYS A 263 -18.82 8.27 4.92
CA LYS A 263 -20.04 8.07 5.71
C LYS A 263 -19.87 8.63 7.12
N SER A 264 -18.73 8.37 7.72
CA SER A 264 -18.35 8.83 9.07
C SER A 264 -16.84 8.80 9.21
N PRO A 265 -16.23 9.68 10.00
CA PRO A 265 -14.86 9.47 10.43
C PRO A 265 -14.73 8.17 11.20
N GLY A 266 -13.52 7.55 11.19
CA GLY A 266 -13.29 6.30 11.88
C GLY A 266 -11.84 5.86 11.82
N ALA A 267 -11.57 4.74 12.47
CA ALA A 267 -10.22 4.17 12.56
C ALA A 267 -10.23 2.65 12.53
N SER A 268 -9.09 2.08 12.17
CA SER A 268 -8.80 0.66 12.26
C SER A 268 -7.56 0.41 13.13
N ALA A 269 -7.54 -0.70 13.86
CA ALA A 269 -6.39 -1.16 14.62
C ALA A 269 -6.18 -2.66 14.41
N VAL A 270 -4.92 -3.08 14.28
CA VAL A 270 -4.55 -4.47 13.96
C VAL A 270 -4.74 -5.38 15.16
N ILE A 271 -5.27 -6.59 14.90
CA ILE A 271 -5.29 -7.73 15.82
C ILE A 271 -4.15 -8.66 15.41
N TYR A 272 -3.15 -8.81 16.30
CA TYR A 272 -2.00 -9.67 16.06
C TYR A 272 -2.24 -11.10 16.52
N GLY A 273 -1.49 -12.05 15.94
CA GLY A 273 -1.57 -13.47 16.26
C GLY A 273 -1.12 -13.82 17.68
N GLY A 274 -0.03 -13.24 18.15
CA GLY A 274 0.46 -13.41 19.52
C GLY A 274 1.00 -14.80 19.86
N VAL A 275 0.66 -15.83 19.09
CA VAL A 275 1.08 -17.24 19.29
C VAL A 275 1.52 -17.86 17.97
N GLU A 276 2.47 -18.80 18.03
CA GLU A 276 2.88 -19.60 16.88
C GLU A 276 2.07 -20.89 16.83
N ALA A 277 1.10 -20.96 15.93
CA ALA A 277 0.20 -22.10 15.82
C ALA A 277 -0.54 -22.16 14.47
N ARG A 278 -1.09 -23.33 14.16
CA ARG A 278 -2.09 -23.54 13.11
C ARG A 278 -3.47 -23.72 13.75
N GLY A 279 -4.52 -23.28 13.05
CA GLY A 279 -5.90 -23.45 13.49
C GLY A 279 -6.19 -22.75 14.81
N ILE A 280 -5.88 -21.47 14.91
CA ILE A 280 -6.15 -20.66 16.11
C ILE A 280 -7.63 -20.32 16.25
N VAL A 281 -8.03 -20.06 17.47
CA VAL A 281 -9.33 -19.48 17.84
C VAL A 281 -9.13 -18.13 18.51
N PHE A 282 -10.18 -17.33 18.57
CA PHE A 282 -10.14 -15.97 19.10
C PHE A 282 -11.07 -15.83 20.30
N ASP A 283 -10.49 -15.54 21.47
CA ASP A 283 -11.24 -15.16 22.66
C ASP A 283 -11.47 -13.64 22.69
N GLY A 284 -12.47 -13.19 23.45
CA GLY A 284 -12.74 -11.77 23.69
C GLY A 284 -13.38 -11.01 22.55
N VAL A 285 -13.81 -11.67 21.46
CA VAL A 285 -14.51 -11.02 20.32
C VAL A 285 -15.81 -10.37 20.79
N ALA A 286 -16.59 -11.05 21.66
CA ALA A 286 -17.81 -10.48 22.22
C ALA A 286 -17.52 -9.21 23.04
N ASP A 287 -16.44 -9.20 23.82
CA ASP A 287 -16.02 -8.04 24.62
C ASP A 287 -15.52 -6.88 23.72
N ALA A 288 -14.86 -7.22 22.62
CA ALA A 288 -14.44 -6.23 21.64
C ALA A 288 -15.64 -5.54 20.98
N LEU A 289 -16.68 -6.31 20.67
CA LEU A 289 -17.94 -5.80 20.09
C LEU A 289 -18.80 -5.00 21.08
N GLN A 290 -18.51 -5.01 22.37
CA GLN A 290 -19.12 -4.11 23.36
C GLN A 290 -18.51 -2.68 23.33
N VAL A 291 -17.37 -2.49 22.67
CA VAL A 291 -16.84 -1.15 22.43
C VAL A 291 -17.82 -0.42 21.47
N PRO A 292 -18.32 0.77 21.83
CA PRO A 292 -19.30 1.46 21.02
C PRO A 292 -18.84 1.67 19.58
N ASN A 293 -19.76 1.48 18.63
CA ASN A 293 -19.53 1.69 17.19
C ASN A 293 -18.41 0.82 16.60
N SER A 294 -18.07 -0.31 17.24
CA SER A 294 -17.01 -1.20 16.79
C SER A 294 -17.53 -2.30 15.85
N ASP A 295 -16.64 -2.77 15.00
CA ASP A 295 -16.77 -3.96 14.17
C ASP A 295 -15.43 -4.71 14.14
N ILE A 296 -15.46 -6.03 13.96
CA ILE A 296 -14.28 -6.89 13.97
C ILE A 296 -14.22 -7.69 12.67
N ARG A 297 -13.04 -7.68 12.02
CA ARG A 297 -12.75 -8.53 10.88
C ARG A 297 -11.61 -9.48 11.22
N LEU A 298 -11.87 -10.76 11.19
CA LEU A 298 -10.88 -11.82 11.35
C LEU A 298 -10.53 -12.38 9.97
N PHE A 299 -9.24 -12.48 9.67
CA PHE A 299 -8.77 -12.77 8.30
C PHE A 299 -8.80 -14.26 7.92
N GLY A 300 -9.10 -15.15 8.85
CA GLY A 300 -9.18 -16.61 8.57
C GLY A 300 -7.84 -17.23 8.13
N LYS A 301 -6.71 -16.62 8.46
CA LYS A 301 -5.39 -17.15 8.07
C LYS A 301 -5.13 -18.50 8.77
N PRO A 302 -4.62 -19.53 8.04
CA PRO A 302 -4.46 -20.88 8.58
C PRO A 302 -3.36 -21.00 9.65
N GLU A 303 -2.40 -20.07 9.62
CA GLU A 303 -1.26 -20.04 10.54
C GLU A 303 -1.20 -18.70 11.27
N SER A 304 -0.72 -18.71 12.49
CA SER A 304 -0.46 -17.54 13.32
C SER A 304 1.01 -17.52 13.77
N PHE A 305 1.57 -16.33 13.91
CA PHE A 305 2.81 -16.05 14.62
C PHE A 305 2.72 -14.69 15.32
N VAL A 306 3.63 -14.39 16.24
CA VAL A 306 3.51 -13.27 17.17
C VAL A 306 3.10 -11.96 16.49
N LYS A 307 3.75 -11.57 15.39
CA LYS A 307 3.49 -10.32 14.66
C LYS A 307 2.61 -10.48 13.42
N ARG A 308 2.01 -11.67 13.18
CA ARG A 308 1.11 -11.83 12.04
C ARG A 308 -0.19 -11.09 12.27
N ARG A 309 -0.57 -10.23 11.34
CA ARG A 309 -1.88 -9.56 11.35
C ARG A 309 -2.96 -10.60 11.08
N MET A 310 -3.83 -10.84 12.05
CA MET A 310 -4.88 -11.87 12.01
C MET A 310 -6.28 -11.28 11.89
N GLY A 311 -6.41 -9.98 12.04
CA GLY A 311 -7.65 -9.25 11.92
C GLY A 311 -7.46 -7.76 12.13
N VAL A 312 -8.56 -7.03 12.05
CA VAL A 312 -8.66 -5.61 12.41
C VAL A 312 -9.91 -5.35 13.23
N ALA A 313 -9.78 -4.44 14.20
CA ALA A 313 -10.91 -3.81 14.84
C ALA A 313 -11.17 -2.46 14.14
N LEU A 314 -12.42 -2.16 13.86
CA LEU A 314 -12.89 -0.98 13.16
C LEU A 314 -13.82 -0.20 14.09
N VAL A 315 -13.70 1.11 14.15
CA VAL A 315 -14.60 1.96 14.94
C VAL A 315 -14.89 3.24 14.16
N PHE A 316 -16.16 3.69 14.16
CA PHE A 316 -16.52 5.02 13.68
C PHE A 316 -16.91 5.92 14.86
N ASP A 317 -16.58 7.20 14.76
CA ASP A 317 -16.99 8.24 15.70
C ASP A 317 -16.93 9.60 14.99
N ALA A 318 -17.67 10.59 15.47
CA ALA A 318 -17.59 11.94 14.94
C ALA A 318 -16.20 12.58 15.15
N ASP A 319 -15.50 12.17 16.21
CA ASP A 319 -14.11 12.52 16.51
C ASP A 319 -13.18 11.35 16.14
N VAL A 320 -12.31 11.58 15.17
CA VAL A 320 -11.35 10.58 14.69
C VAL A 320 -10.39 10.11 15.79
N GLU A 321 -10.00 10.97 16.72
CA GLU A 321 -9.11 10.60 17.83
C GLU A 321 -9.82 9.72 18.84
N VAL A 322 -11.12 9.89 19.05
CA VAL A 322 -11.96 8.96 19.82
C VAL A 322 -12.02 7.62 19.10
N ALA A 323 -12.30 7.61 17.80
CA ALA A 323 -12.34 6.38 17.00
C ALA A 323 -11.01 5.60 17.08
N ARG A 324 -9.87 6.29 16.96
CA ARG A 324 -8.52 5.70 17.07
C ARG A 324 -8.28 5.02 18.42
N LYS A 325 -8.64 5.67 19.52
CA LYS A 325 -8.53 5.11 20.88
C LYS A 325 -9.42 3.89 21.04
N GLN A 326 -10.66 3.97 20.57
CA GLN A 326 -11.64 2.89 20.67
C GLN A 326 -11.28 1.68 19.79
N ALA A 327 -10.74 1.90 18.58
CA ALA A 327 -10.28 0.82 17.72
C ALA A 327 -9.13 0.03 18.37
N LYS A 328 -8.16 0.73 18.97
CA LYS A 328 -7.08 0.09 19.74
C LYS A 328 -7.61 -0.67 20.95
N LEU A 329 -8.60 -0.10 21.67
CA LEU A 329 -9.24 -0.78 22.80
C LEU A 329 -9.96 -2.06 22.32
N ALA A 330 -10.74 -1.99 21.26
CA ALA A 330 -11.42 -3.17 20.71
C ALA A 330 -10.43 -4.24 20.23
N ALA A 331 -9.38 -3.87 19.48
CA ALA A 331 -8.34 -4.78 19.05
C ALA A 331 -7.63 -5.47 20.23
N SER A 332 -7.36 -4.72 21.32
CA SER A 332 -6.68 -5.24 22.49
C SER A 332 -7.47 -6.32 23.28
N LYS A 333 -8.79 -6.36 23.09
CA LYS A 333 -9.67 -7.36 23.73
C LYS A 333 -9.64 -8.72 23.03
N VAL A 334 -9.35 -8.74 21.73
CA VAL A 334 -9.29 -9.99 20.95
C VAL A 334 -7.97 -10.70 21.22
N LYS A 335 -8.04 -11.96 21.67
CA LYS A 335 -6.88 -12.76 22.05
C LYS A 335 -6.85 -14.07 21.24
N PRO A 336 -5.97 -14.14 20.24
CA PRO A 336 -5.71 -15.40 19.54
C PRO A 336 -5.10 -16.43 20.50
N ARG A 337 -5.54 -17.67 20.44
CA ARG A 337 -4.98 -18.81 21.18
C ARG A 337 -5.02 -20.09 20.36
N VAL A 338 -4.26 -21.06 20.76
CA VAL A 338 -4.33 -22.42 20.21
C VAL A 338 -5.70 -23.01 20.50
N ALA A 339 -6.32 -23.67 19.51
CA ALA A 339 -7.51 -24.47 19.75
C ALA A 339 -7.15 -25.62 20.70
N SER A 340 -7.92 -25.78 21.77
CA SER A 340 -7.76 -26.89 22.74
C SER A 340 -8.30 -28.20 22.16
#